data_0f95fc0d789245ef6619d83fabcec1e0
#
_entry.id   0f95fc0d789245ef6619d83fabcec1e0
#
_cell.length_a   1.000
_cell.length_b   1.000
_cell.length_c   1.000
_cell.angle_alpha   90.00
_cell.angle_beta   90.00
_cell.angle_gamma   90.00
#
_symmetry.space_group_name_H-M   'P 1'
#
loop_
_entity.id
_entity.type
_entity.pdbx_description
1 polymer ?
#
loop_
_entity_poly.entity_id
_entity_poly.type
_entity_poly.pdbx_seq_one_letter_code
_entity_poly.pdbx_strand_id
1 'polypeptide(L)'
;LPGIQKEGCDGIITSARFILHRAHAHTRTVCLEFFGQVREAVPAIVEIKDYVDAHPSALLAGLEHLDERYLKAVGYATKSRRGTRPKMLLIADVVSDDADAAAQAASEIVRLANLRSGEGFIAVSAEARKKFWLDRARTAAIAKHTNAFKVNEDVVIPLPRMGDYCDGIERINIELSLKNKLRLLDALDEFFAGELPLYYQDDAQLGDLELLGNRPQAAQQVLAEVRARWQWLLDNLDKSSSELEDVSPELTPQASTNSLRLTSHDSTVFHALQNHTIRASWKLEVREPLRQIFSGGTYQPILEQCNAIHQQVLK
;
A
#
# COMPACT_ATOMS: atom_id res chain seq x y z
N LEU A 1 1.40 -29.41 -20.67
CA LEU A 1 0.54 -29.38 -21.87
C LEU A 1 0.70 -28.03 -22.56
N PRO A 2 0.93 -27.99 -23.89
CA PRO A 2 0.95 -26.73 -24.63
C PRO A 2 -0.37 -25.96 -24.40
N GLY A 3 -0.29 -24.67 -24.17
CA GLY A 3 -1.46 -23.79 -24.12
C GLY A 3 -2.19 -23.66 -22.81
N ILE A 4 -1.91 -24.47 -21.79
CA ILE A 4 -2.63 -24.41 -20.51
C ILE A 4 -2.40 -23.10 -19.74
N GLN A 5 -1.29 -22.42 -19.99
CA GLN A 5 -0.94 -21.15 -19.32
C GLN A 5 -0.91 -19.96 -20.28
N LYS A 6 -1.59 -20.07 -21.43
CA LYS A 6 -1.52 -19.04 -22.47
C LYS A 6 -2.85 -18.29 -22.68
N GLU A 7 -3.63 -18.20 -21.62
CA GLU A 7 -4.80 -17.30 -21.50
C GLU A 7 -5.73 -17.36 -22.71
N GLY A 8 -6.08 -18.57 -23.12
CA GLY A 8 -7.01 -18.81 -24.22
C GLY A 8 -6.41 -18.78 -25.63
N CYS A 9 -5.09 -18.64 -25.77
CA CYS A 9 -4.45 -18.58 -27.10
C CYS A 9 -4.50 -19.89 -27.87
N ASP A 10 -4.56 -21.06 -27.18
CA ASP A 10 -4.40 -22.37 -27.80
C ASP A 10 -5.69 -23.21 -27.87
N GLY A 11 -6.79 -22.73 -27.32
CA GLY A 11 -8.06 -23.40 -27.39
C GLY A 11 -8.97 -23.26 -26.18
N ILE A 12 -10.10 -23.96 -26.20
CA ILE A 12 -11.10 -23.97 -25.15
C ILE A 12 -11.05 -25.31 -24.41
N ILE A 13 -10.87 -25.27 -23.09
CA ILE A 13 -10.93 -26.47 -22.25
C ILE A 13 -12.39 -26.82 -22.00
N THR A 14 -12.85 -27.94 -22.54
CA THR A 14 -14.26 -28.41 -22.40
C THR A 14 -14.44 -29.33 -21.22
N SER A 15 -13.39 -30.01 -20.77
CA SER A 15 -13.44 -30.92 -19.61
C SER A 15 -12.05 -31.09 -19.03
N ALA A 16 -11.98 -31.35 -17.71
CA ALA A 16 -10.73 -31.64 -17.02
C ALA A 16 -10.93 -32.75 -15.99
N ARG A 17 -9.90 -33.61 -15.82
CA ARG A 17 -9.88 -34.63 -14.76
C ARG A 17 -8.75 -34.27 -13.81
N PHE A 18 -9.07 -34.08 -12.53
CA PHE A 18 -8.13 -33.73 -11.47
C PHE A 18 -7.83 -34.95 -10.59
N ILE A 19 -6.57 -35.11 -10.22
CA ILE A 19 -6.15 -35.99 -9.14
C ILE A 19 -6.14 -35.16 -7.88
N LEU A 20 -6.98 -35.50 -6.91
CA LEU A 20 -7.12 -34.76 -5.66
C LEU A 20 -6.33 -35.46 -4.55
N HIS A 21 -5.80 -34.64 -3.65
CA HIS A 21 -5.26 -35.15 -2.39
C HIS A 21 -6.39 -35.56 -1.45
N ARG A 22 -6.16 -36.61 -0.65
CA ARG A 22 -7.05 -36.96 0.44
C ARG A 22 -7.10 -35.86 1.47
N ALA A 23 -8.28 -35.49 1.95
CA ALA A 23 -8.39 -34.54 3.06
C ALA A 23 -7.85 -35.20 4.36
N HIS A 24 -7.01 -34.45 5.06
CA HIS A 24 -6.48 -34.86 6.36
C HIS A 24 -7.52 -34.64 7.47
N ALA A 25 -7.44 -35.46 8.52
CA ALA A 25 -8.40 -35.43 9.61
C ALA A 25 -8.33 -34.13 10.46
N HIS A 26 -7.16 -33.56 10.59
CA HIS A 26 -6.91 -32.40 11.46
C HIS A 26 -6.32 -31.24 10.66
N THR A 27 -6.84 -30.05 10.90
CA THR A 27 -6.35 -28.79 10.32
C THR A 27 -6.18 -27.76 11.42
N ARG A 28 -5.08 -27.02 11.36
CA ARG A 28 -4.86 -25.78 12.13
C ARG A 28 -4.58 -24.65 11.15
N THR A 29 -5.29 -23.54 11.28
CA THR A 29 -4.97 -22.35 10.50
C THR A 29 -4.13 -21.42 11.32
N VAL A 30 -2.98 -21.00 10.80
CA VAL A 30 -2.13 -19.98 11.41
C VAL A 30 -2.32 -18.66 10.68
N CYS A 31 -2.30 -17.58 11.44
CA CYS A 31 -2.33 -16.20 10.94
C CYS A 31 -1.14 -15.48 11.55
N LEU A 32 -0.20 -15.04 10.71
CA LEU A 32 1.09 -14.46 11.14
C LEU A 32 1.14 -13.02 10.69
N GLU A 33 1.17 -12.08 11.63
CA GLU A 33 1.24 -10.64 11.41
C GLU A 33 2.69 -10.18 11.52
N PHE A 34 3.27 -9.61 10.45
CA PHE A 34 4.63 -9.07 10.46
C PHE A 34 4.60 -7.54 10.42
N PHE A 35 5.35 -6.90 11.31
CA PHE A 35 5.32 -5.45 11.54
C PHE A 35 6.58 -4.72 11.04
N GLY A 36 7.67 -5.47 10.79
CA GLY A 36 8.89 -4.99 10.16
C GLY A 36 8.78 -4.89 8.64
N GLN A 37 9.89 -4.59 7.98
CA GLN A 37 9.92 -4.61 6.51
C GLN A 37 9.66 -6.02 5.99
N VAL A 38 8.99 -6.11 4.82
CA VAL A 38 8.67 -7.42 4.20
C VAL A 38 9.94 -8.23 3.96
N ARG A 39 11.04 -7.59 3.54
CA ARG A 39 12.35 -8.22 3.36
C ARG A 39 12.85 -8.94 4.62
N GLU A 40 12.59 -8.39 5.81
CA GLU A 40 12.98 -9.00 7.09
C GLU A 40 12.13 -10.22 7.45
N ALA A 41 10.90 -10.27 6.95
CA ALA A 41 9.97 -11.37 7.17
C ALA A 41 10.20 -12.56 6.23
N VAL A 42 10.78 -12.34 5.03
CA VAL A 42 11.02 -13.40 4.03
C VAL A 42 11.80 -14.60 4.57
N PRO A 43 12.86 -14.46 5.38
CA PRO A 43 13.54 -15.61 5.98
C PRO A 43 12.60 -16.49 6.82
N ALA A 44 11.60 -15.91 7.51
CA ALA A 44 10.61 -16.70 8.25
C ALA A 44 9.76 -17.58 7.31
N ILE A 45 9.42 -17.08 6.11
CA ILE A 45 8.66 -17.86 5.11
C ILE A 45 9.47 -19.07 4.66
N VAL A 46 10.75 -18.88 4.38
CA VAL A 46 11.67 -19.97 3.98
C VAL A 46 11.80 -20.98 5.12
N GLU A 47 12.09 -20.52 6.34
CA GLU A 47 12.23 -21.38 7.52
C GLU A 47 10.96 -22.18 7.84
N ILE A 48 9.79 -21.55 7.71
CA ILE A 48 8.48 -22.21 7.89
C ILE A 48 8.29 -23.30 6.83
N LYS A 49 8.57 -22.98 5.57
CA LYS A 49 8.45 -23.95 4.49
C LYS A 49 9.40 -25.13 4.68
N ASP A 50 10.68 -24.87 4.94
CA ASP A 50 11.69 -25.90 5.14
C ASP A 50 11.36 -26.79 6.34
N TYR A 51 10.88 -26.20 7.43
CA TYR A 51 10.44 -26.94 8.60
C TYR A 51 9.28 -27.89 8.28
N VAL A 52 8.23 -27.38 7.60
CA VAL A 52 7.05 -28.21 7.30
C VAL A 52 7.36 -29.25 6.22
N ASP A 53 8.15 -28.91 5.22
CA ASP A 53 8.58 -29.87 4.18
C ASP A 53 9.42 -31.03 4.76
N ALA A 54 10.17 -30.78 5.82
CA ALA A 54 10.93 -31.79 6.55
C ALA A 54 10.09 -32.55 7.61
N HIS A 55 8.87 -32.09 7.90
CA HIS A 55 8.06 -32.69 8.96
C HIS A 55 7.46 -34.04 8.52
N PRO A 56 7.59 -35.10 9.34
CA PRO A 56 7.24 -36.46 8.91
C PRO A 56 5.74 -36.70 8.72
N SER A 57 4.88 -35.93 9.34
CA SER A 57 3.44 -36.19 9.39
C SER A 57 2.54 -34.95 9.25
N ALA A 58 3.10 -33.74 9.24
CA ALA A 58 2.33 -32.51 8.97
C ALA A 58 2.69 -31.94 7.60
N LEU A 59 1.70 -31.34 6.94
CA LEU A 59 1.82 -30.73 5.64
C LEU A 59 1.28 -29.29 5.67
N LEU A 60 1.85 -28.45 4.81
CA LEU A 60 1.34 -27.11 4.54
C LEU A 60 0.38 -27.21 3.36
N ALA A 61 -0.93 -27.16 3.63
CA ALA A 61 -1.96 -27.30 2.59
C ALA A 61 -2.15 -26.02 1.77
N GLY A 62 -1.78 -24.88 2.33
CA GLY A 62 -1.81 -23.58 1.66
C GLY A 62 -1.07 -22.53 2.50
N LEU A 63 -0.43 -21.61 1.82
CA LEU A 63 0.22 -20.42 2.42
C LEU A 63 -0.04 -19.23 1.53
N GLU A 64 -0.78 -18.26 2.05
CA GLU A 64 -1.17 -17.04 1.34
C GLU A 64 -0.48 -15.84 1.95
N HIS A 65 0.08 -15.00 1.09
CA HIS A 65 0.69 -13.72 1.45
C HIS A 65 -0.26 -12.57 1.12
N LEU A 66 -0.50 -11.68 2.08
CA LEU A 66 -1.29 -10.48 1.93
C LEU A 66 -0.44 -9.27 2.32
N ASP A 67 -0.30 -8.32 1.42
CA ASP A 67 0.47 -7.10 1.63
C ASP A 67 -0.31 -6.02 2.42
N GLU A 68 0.39 -4.97 2.85
CA GLU A 68 -0.22 -3.85 3.60
C GLU A 68 -1.34 -3.17 2.82
N ARG A 69 -1.23 -3.04 1.50
CA ARG A 69 -2.24 -2.38 0.66
C ARG A 69 -3.52 -3.19 0.61
N TYR A 70 -3.38 -4.51 0.47
CA TYR A 70 -4.51 -5.42 0.57
C TYR A 70 -5.19 -5.34 1.93
N LEU A 71 -4.41 -5.41 3.02
CA LEU A 71 -4.92 -5.33 4.39
C LEU A 71 -5.67 -4.03 4.66
N LYS A 72 -5.19 -2.92 4.10
CA LYS A 72 -5.88 -1.63 4.15
C LYS A 72 -7.19 -1.65 3.37
N ALA A 73 -7.18 -2.20 2.16
CA ALA A 73 -8.35 -2.22 1.28
C ALA A 73 -9.51 -3.07 1.83
N VAL A 74 -9.20 -4.22 2.47
CA VAL A 74 -10.22 -5.09 3.07
C VAL A 74 -10.64 -4.67 4.48
N GLY A 75 -10.00 -3.63 5.05
CA GLY A 75 -10.28 -3.19 6.41
C GLY A 75 -9.87 -4.22 7.46
N TYR A 76 -8.70 -4.86 7.24
CA TYR A 76 -8.21 -5.90 8.14
C TYR A 76 -8.09 -5.42 9.59
N ALA A 77 -8.69 -6.15 10.51
CA ALA A 77 -8.60 -5.91 11.95
C ALA A 77 -7.39 -6.68 12.49
N THR A 78 -6.33 -5.94 12.87
CA THR A 78 -5.13 -6.48 13.50
C THR A 78 -5.48 -7.26 14.75
N LYS A 79 -4.96 -8.46 14.90
CA LYS A 79 -5.16 -9.34 16.06
C LYS A 79 -4.16 -9.06 17.16
N SER A 80 -2.97 -8.59 16.77
CA SER A 80 -1.91 -8.14 17.66
C SER A 80 -2.32 -6.91 18.48
N ARG A 81 -1.79 -6.81 19.69
CA ARG A 81 -1.97 -5.63 20.57
C ARG A 81 -1.04 -4.45 20.22
N ARG A 82 -0.22 -4.56 19.18
CA ARG A 82 0.77 -3.52 18.80
C ARG A 82 0.14 -2.21 18.33
N GLY A 83 -1.15 -2.15 18.07
CA GLY A 83 -1.87 -0.93 17.67
C GLY A 83 -1.56 -0.41 16.26
N THR A 84 -0.61 -1.01 15.56
CA THR A 84 -0.24 -0.68 14.17
C THR A 84 -0.73 -1.76 13.21
N ARG A 85 -0.93 -1.40 11.94
CA ARG A 85 -1.26 -2.38 10.91
C ARG A 85 0.00 -3.16 10.52
N PRO A 86 -0.10 -4.51 10.36
CA PRO A 86 1.01 -5.28 9.86
C PRO A 86 1.37 -4.88 8.42
N LYS A 87 2.65 -4.95 8.09
CA LYS A 87 3.16 -4.74 6.73
C LYS A 87 2.93 -5.96 5.83
N MET A 88 2.86 -7.13 6.46
CA MET A 88 2.63 -8.40 5.79
C MET A 88 1.81 -9.31 6.68
N LEU A 89 0.90 -10.06 6.08
CA LEU A 89 0.15 -11.12 6.73
C LEU A 89 0.37 -12.41 5.97
N LEU A 90 0.65 -13.50 6.69
CA LEU A 90 0.59 -14.85 6.15
C LEU A 90 -0.57 -15.60 6.78
N ILE A 91 -1.35 -16.29 5.94
CA ILE A 91 -2.39 -17.23 6.38
C ILE A 91 -2.05 -18.59 5.81
N ALA A 92 -2.01 -19.60 6.67
CA ALA A 92 -1.67 -20.95 6.24
C ALA A 92 -2.53 -21.99 6.93
N ASP A 93 -2.82 -23.08 6.21
CA ASP A 93 -3.42 -24.30 6.75
C ASP A 93 -2.36 -25.38 6.91
N VAL A 94 -2.17 -25.80 8.16
CA VAL A 94 -1.33 -26.94 8.55
C VAL A 94 -2.24 -28.13 8.76
N VAL A 95 -2.00 -29.22 8.03
CA VAL A 95 -2.85 -30.42 8.04
C VAL A 95 -2.07 -31.65 8.41
N SER A 96 -2.76 -32.59 9.08
CA SER A 96 -2.21 -33.90 9.47
C SER A 96 -3.34 -34.89 9.74
N ASP A 97 -3.05 -36.18 9.68
CA ASP A 97 -3.96 -37.22 10.20
C ASP A 97 -3.75 -37.43 11.72
N ASP A 98 -2.71 -36.81 12.30
CA ASP A 98 -2.42 -36.77 13.73
C ASP A 98 -2.69 -35.36 14.28
N ALA A 99 -3.56 -35.27 15.30
CA ALA A 99 -3.95 -34.01 15.93
C ALA A 99 -2.78 -33.30 16.62
N ASP A 100 -1.90 -34.07 17.27
CA ASP A 100 -0.76 -33.55 18.00
C ASP A 100 0.32 -33.05 17.04
N ALA A 101 0.57 -33.77 15.95
CA ALA A 101 1.48 -33.33 14.90
C ALA A 101 1.01 -32.02 14.26
N ALA A 102 -0.29 -31.87 13.95
CA ALA A 102 -0.84 -30.61 13.44
C ALA A 102 -0.69 -29.45 14.45
N ALA A 103 -0.89 -29.72 15.75
CA ALA A 103 -0.78 -28.72 16.80
C ALA A 103 0.69 -28.29 17.03
N GLN A 104 1.61 -29.25 17.07
CA GLN A 104 3.04 -29.00 17.22
C GLN A 104 3.59 -28.20 16.04
N ALA A 105 3.26 -28.62 14.82
CA ALA A 105 3.69 -27.91 13.61
C ALA A 105 3.16 -26.47 13.58
N ALA A 106 1.87 -26.25 13.89
CA ALA A 106 1.32 -24.90 13.96
C ALA A 106 1.99 -24.04 15.04
N SER A 107 2.32 -24.62 16.20
CA SER A 107 3.02 -23.91 17.27
C SER A 107 4.44 -23.53 16.88
N GLU A 108 5.16 -24.42 16.20
CA GLU A 108 6.52 -24.13 15.72
C GLU A 108 6.52 -23.05 14.63
N ILE A 109 5.56 -23.06 13.71
CA ILE A 109 5.38 -22.00 12.70
C ILE A 109 5.19 -20.64 13.38
N VAL A 110 4.35 -20.57 14.43
CA VAL A 110 4.17 -19.33 15.20
C VAL A 110 5.47 -18.91 15.88
N ARG A 111 6.21 -19.86 16.45
CA ARG A 111 7.52 -19.59 17.08
C ARG A 111 8.52 -19.01 16.08
N LEU A 112 8.63 -19.56 14.87
CA LEU A 112 9.50 -19.08 13.81
C LEU A 112 9.13 -17.66 13.38
N ALA A 113 7.83 -17.38 13.21
CA ALA A 113 7.36 -16.04 12.87
C ALA A 113 7.69 -15.02 13.99
N ASN A 114 7.51 -15.39 15.26
CA ASN A 114 7.78 -14.51 16.40
C ASN A 114 9.27 -14.15 16.53
N LEU A 115 10.18 -14.98 16.06
CA LEU A 115 11.62 -14.68 16.02
C LEU A 115 11.98 -13.59 14.98
N ARG A 116 11.09 -13.28 14.04
CA ARG A 116 11.30 -12.36 12.93
C ARG A 116 10.37 -11.15 12.94
N SER A 117 10.15 -10.56 14.12
CA SER A 117 9.23 -9.41 14.29
C SER A 117 7.78 -9.70 13.90
N GLY A 118 7.40 -10.97 13.85
CA GLY A 118 6.04 -11.44 13.66
C GLY A 118 5.28 -11.61 14.97
N GLU A 119 3.97 -11.80 14.84
CA GLU A 119 3.08 -12.25 15.91
C GLU A 119 2.07 -13.24 15.33
N GLY A 120 2.06 -14.46 15.85
CA GLY A 120 1.29 -15.55 15.30
C GLY A 120 0.09 -15.92 16.14
N PHE A 121 -1.00 -16.31 15.45
CA PHE A 121 -2.26 -16.76 16.03
C PHE A 121 -2.68 -18.08 15.40
N ILE A 122 -3.22 -19.00 16.21
CA ILE A 122 -3.66 -20.32 15.76
C ILE A 122 -5.17 -20.42 15.92
N ALA A 123 -5.86 -20.75 14.83
CA ALA A 123 -7.28 -21.08 14.83
C ALA A 123 -7.45 -22.60 14.78
N VAL A 124 -8.16 -23.15 15.78
CA VAL A 124 -8.42 -24.58 15.94
C VAL A 124 -9.80 -24.96 15.43
N SER A 125 -10.85 -24.19 15.82
CA SER A 125 -12.23 -24.48 15.42
C SER A 125 -12.47 -24.12 13.95
N ALA A 126 -13.42 -24.77 13.31
CA ALA A 126 -13.80 -24.49 11.94
C ALA A 126 -14.27 -23.04 11.74
N GLU A 127 -14.98 -22.49 12.74
CA GLU A 127 -15.50 -21.10 12.73
C GLU A 127 -14.34 -20.09 12.80
N ALA A 128 -13.36 -20.34 13.69
CA ALA A 128 -12.18 -19.48 13.80
C ALA A 128 -11.32 -19.51 12.52
N ARG A 129 -11.12 -20.71 11.94
CA ARG A 129 -10.41 -20.88 10.66
C ARG A 129 -11.11 -20.14 9.54
N LYS A 130 -12.44 -20.29 9.42
CA LYS A 130 -13.24 -19.57 8.43
C LYS A 130 -13.08 -18.05 8.56
N LYS A 131 -13.01 -17.52 9.77
CA LYS A 131 -12.77 -16.06 10.00
C LYS A 131 -11.41 -15.61 9.47
N PHE A 132 -10.36 -16.40 9.62
CA PHE A 132 -9.02 -16.04 9.10
C PHE A 132 -9.04 -16.01 7.56
N TRP A 133 -9.65 -16.99 6.92
CA TRP A 133 -9.77 -17.07 5.46
C TRP A 133 -10.76 -16.04 4.86
N LEU A 134 -11.69 -15.51 5.66
CA LEU A 134 -12.66 -14.52 5.19
C LEU A 134 -11.98 -13.24 4.69
N ASP A 135 -10.91 -12.83 5.35
CA ASP A 135 -10.15 -11.64 4.94
C ASP A 135 -9.50 -11.84 3.56
N ARG A 136 -9.05 -13.07 3.25
CA ARG A 136 -8.52 -13.44 1.92
C ARG A 136 -9.62 -13.48 0.84
N ALA A 137 -10.84 -13.87 1.20
CA ALA A 137 -11.95 -13.97 0.26
C ALA A 137 -12.47 -12.61 -0.24
N ARG A 138 -12.13 -11.51 0.40
CA ARG A 138 -12.61 -10.15 0.08
C ARG A 138 -11.85 -9.47 -1.07
N THR A 139 -11.37 -10.21 -2.05
CA THR A 139 -10.57 -9.67 -3.16
C THR A 139 -11.26 -8.57 -3.96
N ALA A 140 -12.59 -8.61 -4.09
CA ALA A 140 -13.37 -7.57 -4.77
C ALA A 140 -13.29 -6.20 -4.07
N ALA A 141 -12.93 -6.15 -2.77
CA ALA A 141 -12.80 -4.90 -2.03
C ALA A 141 -11.66 -4.02 -2.55
N ILE A 142 -10.62 -4.60 -3.16
CA ILE A 142 -9.47 -3.86 -3.68
C ILE A 142 -9.92 -2.89 -4.77
N ALA A 143 -10.68 -3.35 -5.77
CA ALA A 143 -11.16 -2.51 -6.87
C ALA A 143 -12.05 -1.37 -6.35
N LYS A 144 -12.86 -1.62 -5.32
CA LYS A 144 -13.75 -0.62 -4.71
C LYS A 144 -12.99 0.49 -3.98
N HIS A 145 -11.86 0.17 -3.34
CA HIS A 145 -11.14 1.12 -2.48
C HIS A 145 -9.94 1.78 -3.15
N THR A 146 -9.44 1.23 -4.26
CA THR A 146 -8.23 1.75 -4.92
C THR A 146 -8.50 2.46 -6.22
N ASN A 147 -9.72 2.39 -6.78
CA ASN A 147 -10.06 2.83 -8.15
C ASN A 147 -9.09 2.27 -9.21
N ALA A 148 -8.34 1.23 -8.87
CA ALA A 148 -7.37 0.63 -9.76
C ALA A 148 -7.99 -0.54 -10.52
N PHE A 149 -7.70 -0.63 -11.80
CA PHE A 149 -7.89 -1.87 -12.53
C PHE A 149 -7.02 -2.94 -11.88
N LYS A 150 -7.66 -4.02 -11.42
CA LYS A 150 -6.94 -5.18 -10.94
C LYS A 150 -6.53 -6.00 -12.15
N VAL A 151 -5.28 -5.87 -12.57
CA VAL A 151 -4.65 -6.82 -13.47
C VAL A 151 -4.07 -7.92 -12.58
N ASN A 152 -4.65 -9.13 -12.69
CA ASN A 152 -4.10 -10.30 -12.02
C ASN A 152 -3.01 -10.88 -12.92
N GLU A 153 -1.78 -10.74 -12.48
CA GLU A 153 -0.65 -11.45 -13.07
C GLU A 153 -0.06 -12.37 -12.00
N ASP A 154 -0.20 -13.66 -12.23
CA ASP A 154 0.43 -14.66 -11.39
C ASP A 154 1.90 -14.79 -11.83
N VAL A 155 2.83 -14.44 -10.95
CA VAL A 155 4.25 -14.57 -11.18
C VAL A 155 4.85 -15.61 -10.26
N VAL A 156 5.85 -16.35 -10.79
CA VAL A 156 6.60 -17.32 -10.00
C VAL A 156 7.93 -16.67 -9.58
N ILE A 157 8.09 -16.50 -8.27
CA ILE A 157 9.28 -15.89 -7.67
C ILE A 157 9.93 -16.92 -6.75
N PRO A 158 11.25 -17.18 -6.89
CA PRO A 158 11.97 -17.99 -5.91
C PRO A 158 11.83 -17.34 -4.52
N LEU A 159 11.41 -18.12 -3.51
CA LEU A 159 11.14 -17.58 -2.17
C LEU A 159 12.27 -16.69 -1.61
N PRO A 160 13.57 -17.03 -1.74
CA PRO A 160 14.64 -16.16 -1.25
C PRO A 160 14.69 -14.79 -1.93
N ARG A 161 14.12 -14.64 -3.15
CA ARG A 161 14.06 -13.38 -3.90
C ARG A 161 12.77 -12.58 -3.66
N MET A 162 11.88 -13.07 -2.83
CA MET A 162 10.60 -12.42 -2.57
C MET A 162 10.75 -11.01 -1.98
N GLY A 163 11.76 -10.79 -1.12
CA GLY A 163 12.08 -9.46 -0.61
C GLY A 163 12.44 -8.46 -1.70
N ASP A 164 13.31 -8.88 -2.63
CA ASP A 164 13.71 -8.04 -3.78
C ASP A 164 12.51 -7.71 -4.68
N TYR A 165 11.63 -8.67 -4.89
CA TYR A 165 10.41 -8.49 -5.66
C TYR A 165 9.47 -7.47 -4.99
N CYS A 166 9.22 -7.61 -3.68
CA CYS A 166 8.36 -6.69 -2.94
C CYS A 166 8.90 -5.26 -2.97
N ASP A 167 10.21 -5.09 -2.75
CA ASP A 167 10.85 -3.77 -2.83
C ASP A 167 10.76 -3.19 -4.25
N GLY A 168 10.96 -4.01 -5.28
CA GLY A 168 10.83 -3.59 -6.68
C GLY A 168 9.42 -3.12 -7.03
N ILE A 169 8.39 -3.85 -6.61
CA ILE A 169 6.98 -3.47 -6.81
C ILE A 169 6.67 -2.19 -6.05
N GLU A 170 7.12 -2.06 -4.80
CA GLU A 170 6.87 -0.85 -4.01
C GLU A 170 7.59 0.37 -4.60
N ARG A 171 8.80 0.17 -5.14
CA ARG A 171 9.52 1.22 -5.88
C ARG A 171 8.74 1.72 -7.09
N ILE A 172 8.24 0.81 -7.93
CA ILE A 172 7.39 1.15 -9.08
C ILE A 172 6.17 1.95 -8.62
N ASN A 173 5.51 1.51 -7.56
CA ASN A 173 4.33 2.18 -7.01
C ASN A 173 4.65 3.61 -6.53
N ILE A 174 5.78 3.81 -5.84
CA ILE A 174 6.22 5.12 -5.34
C ILE A 174 6.54 6.04 -6.52
N GLU A 175 7.32 5.55 -7.50
CA GLU A 175 7.69 6.33 -8.69
C GLU A 175 6.45 6.76 -9.49
N LEU A 176 5.53 5.84 -9.77
CA LEU A 176 4.29 6.14 -10.48
C LEU A 176 3.40 7.10 -9.69
N SER A 177 3.32 6.92 -8.37
CA SER A 177 2.57 7.83 -7.50
C SER A 177 3.12 9.25 -7.55
N LEU A 178 4.45 9.44 -7.50
CA LEU A 178 5.09 10.74 -7.60
C LEU A 178 4.89 11.34 -9.00
N LYS A 179 5.10 10.57 -10.08
CA LYS A 179 4.86 11.01 -11.46
C LYS A 179 3.42 11.48 -11.68
N ASN A 180 2.44 10.72 -11.19
CA ASN A 180 1.03 11.10 -11.29
C ASN A 180 0.71 12.36 -10.49
N LYS A 181 1.31 12.55 -9.33
CA LYS A 181 1.17 13.76 -8.53
C LYS A 181 1.80 14.98 -9.20
N LEU A 182 2.95 14.83 -9.87
CA LEU A 182 3.55 15.90 -10.66
C LEU A 182 2.63 16.30 -11.83
N ARG A 183 2.05 15.33 -12.55
CA ARG A 183 1.04 15.60 -13.58
C ARG A 183 -0.19 16.34 -13.04
N LEU A 184 -0.60 16.03 -11.80
CA LEU A 184 -1.67 16.75 -11.14
C LEU A 184 -1.29 18.22 -10.89
N LEU A 185 -0.06 18.50 -10.47
CA LEU A 185 0.41 19.88 -10.30
C LEU A 185 0.45 20.62 -11.63
N ASP A 186 0.83 19.96 -12.74
CA ASP A 186 0.78 20.56 -14.09
C ASP A 186 -0.65 20.99 -14.46
N ALA A 187 -1.61 20.10 -14.26
CA ALA A 187 -3.02 20.38 -14.58
C ALA A 187 -3.62 21.48 -13.69
N LEU A 188 -3.18 21.57 -12.42
CA LEU A 188 -3.61 22.65 -11.53
C LEU A 188 -2.96 23.99 -11.88
N ASP A 189 -1.69 23.99 -12.26
CA ASP A 189 -0.99 25.20 -12.68
C ASP A 189 -1.63 25.78 -13.95
N GLU A 190 -1.94 24.94 -14.93
CA GLU A 190 -2.70 25.32 -16.13
C GLU A 190 -4.09 25.89 -15.76
N PHE A 191 -4.80 25.27 -14.81
CA PHE A 191 -6.07 25.77 -14.32
C PHE A 191 -5.96 27.16 -13.69
N PHE A 192 -4.95 27.42 -12.85
CA PHE A 192 -4.74 28.73 -12.22
C PHE A 192 -4.21 29.81 -13.18
N ALA A 193 -3.67 29.41 -14.32
CA ALA A 193 -3.28 30.34 -15.40
C ALA A 193 -4.47 30.78 -16.27
N GLY A 194 -5.62 30.09 -16.18
CA GLY A 194 -6.84 30.37 -16.94
C GLY A 194 -7.85 31.26 -16.20
N GLU A 195 -9.05 31.30 -16.73
CA GLU A 195 -10.19 31.95 -16.08
C GLU A 195 -10.69 31.09 -14.91
N LEU A 196 -10.83 31.69 -13.72
CA LEU A 196 -11.24 30.99 -12.53
C LEU A 196 -12.73 31.16 -12.24
N PRO A 197 -13.48 30.10 -11.96
CA PRO A 197 -14.89 30.19 -11.66
C PRO A 197 -15.14 30.80 -10.28
N LEU A 198 -15.96 31.82 -10.22
CA LEU A 198 -16.37 32.48 -8.98
C LEU A 198 -17.87 32.31 -8.76
N TYR A 199 -18.29 32.26 -7.49
CA TYR A 199 -19.70 32.32 -7.13
C TYR A 199 -20.06 33.75 -6.74
N TYR A 200 -20.95 34.37 -7.53
CA TYR A 200 -21.46 35.70 -7.27
C TYR A 200 -22.75 35.62 -6.42
N GLN A 201 -22.84 36.45 -5.40
CA GLN A 201 -24.13 36.82 -4.83
C GLN A 201 -24.65 38.00 -5.63
N ASP A 202 -25.95 38.07 -5.90
CA ASP A 202 -26.64 38.95 -6.86
C ASP A 202 -26.34 40.47 -6.77
N ASP A 203 -25.59 40.93 -5.74
CA ASP A 203 -25.23 42.32 -5.50
C ASP A 203 -23.74 42.66 -5.63
N ALA A 204 -22.90 41.77 -6.18
CA ALA A 204 -21.46 42.03 -6.29
C ALA A 204 -21.15 43.04 -7.40
N GLN A 205 -20.79 44.27 -7.02
CA GLN A 205 -20.34 45.35 -7.94
C GLN A 205 -18.83 45.25 -8.25
N LEU A 206 -18.10 44.28 -7.71
CA LEU A 206 -16.65 44.12 -7.87
C LEU A 206 -16.36 43.21 -9.06
N GLY A 207 -15.39 43.58 -9.87
CA GLY A 207 -14.91 42.76 -11.00
C GLY A 207 -14.11 41.54 -10.54
N ASP A 208 -14.03 40.50 -11.38
CA ASP A 208 -13.35 39.22 -11.08
C ASP A 208 -11.90 39.43 -10.62
N LEU A 209 -11.18 40.36 -11.27
CA LEU A 209 -9.79 40.68 -10.93
C LEU A 209 -9.61 41.27 -9.53
N GLU A 210 -10.58 42.08 -9.08
CA GLU A 210 -10.54 42.65 -7.72
C GLU A 210 -10.85 41.59 -6.66
N LEU A 211 -11.80 40.68 -6.95
CA LEU A 211 -12.16 39.57 -6.06
C LEU A 211 -11.03 38.56 -5.93
N LEU A 212 -10.35 38.22 -7.01
CA LEU A 212 -9.24 37.26 -7.03
C LEU A 212 -7.97 37.83 -6.39
N GLY A 213 -7.65 39.12 -6.66
CA GLY A 213 -6.43 39.77 -6.19
C GLY A 213 -5.17 38.95 -6.58
N ASN A 214 -4.30 38.68 -5.62
CA ASN A 214 -3.07 37.92 -5.82
C ASN A 214 -3.23 36.40 -5.51
N ARG A 215 -4.46 35.91 -5.30
CA ARG A 215 -4.71 34.51 -4.93
C ARG A 215 -4.25 33.51 -5.98
N PRO A 216 -4.47 33.72 -7.28
CA PRO A 216 -3.98 32.78 -8.30
C PRO A 216 -2.45 32.65 -8.29
N GLN A 217 -1.73 33.77 -8.15
CA GLN A 217 -0.26 33.77 -8.03
C GLN A 217 0.20 33.07 -6.77
N ALA A 218 -0.47 33.29 -5.63
CA ALA A 218 -0.17 32.60 -4.40
C ALA A 218 -0.41 31.07 -4.50
N ALA A 219 -1.45 30.65 -5.23
CA ALA A 219 -1.70 29.25 -5.51
C ALA A 219 -0.59 28.63 -6.37
N GLN A 220 -0.21 29.31 -7.46
CA GLN A 220 0.87 28.87 -8.34
C GLN A 220 2.22 28.78 -7.60
N GLN A 221 2.51 29.71 -6.67
CA GLN A 221 3.68 29.65 -5.82
C GLN A 221 3.68 28.37 -4.97
N VAL A 222 2.57 28.04 -4.30
CA VAL A 222 2.42 26.79 -3.54
C VAL A 222 2.66 25.57 -4.42
N LEU A 223 2.07 25.55 -5.64
CA LEU A 223 2.27 24.45 -6.57
C LEU A 223 3.73 24.30 -7.01
N ALA A 224 4.44 25.42 -7.26
CA ALA A 224 5.86 25.40 -7.63
C ALA A 224 6.76 24.84 -6.52
N GLU A 225 6.53 25.26 -5.27
CA GLU A 225 7.26 24.76 -4.10
C GLU A 225 7.03 23.25 -3.89
N VAL A 226 5.78 22.80 -3.96
CA VAL A 226 5.42 21.38 -3.84
C VAL A 226 5.98 20.56 -5.00
N ARG A 227 5.96 21.12 -6.23
CA ARG A 227 6.56 20.49 -7.41
C ARG A 227 8.05 20.25 -7.20
N ALA A 228 8.80 21.30 -6.80
CA ALA A 228 10.24 21.20 -6.56
C ALA A 228 10.55 20.07 -5.56
N ARG A 229 9.76 19.99 -4.48
CA ARG A 229 9.91 18.96 -3.47
C ARG A 229 9.59 17.55 -4.00
N TRP A 230 8.45 17.35 -4.68
CA TRP A 230 8.06 16.01 -5.18
C TRP A 230 8.96 15.54 -6.32
N GLN A 231 9.44 16.47 -7.17
CA GLN A 231 10.43 16.18 -8.18
C GLN A 231 11.75 15.74 -7.55
N TRP A 232 12.21 16.49 -6.53
CA TRP A 232 13.41 16.11 -5.79
C TRP A 232 13.30 14.71 -5.18
N LEU A 233 12.16 14.36 -4.56
CA LEU A 233 11.93 13.03 -4.03
C LEU A 233 12.01 11.95 -5.12
N LEU A 234 11.43 12.21 -6.29
CA LEU A 234 11.44 11.28 -7.42
C LEU A 234 12.88 11.06 -7.96
N ASP A 235 13.65 12.13 -8.06
CA ASP A 235 15.00 12.10 -8.64
C ASP A 235 16.06 11.54 -7.67
N ASN A 236 15.74 11.45 -6.39
CA ASN A 236 16.70 11.12 -5.35
C ASN A 236 16.30 9.89 -4.49
N LEU A 237 15.50 8.96 -5.01
CA LEU A 237 15.03 7.80 -4.27
C LEU A 237 16.15 6.94 -3.66
N ASP A 238 17.31 6.89 -4.32
CA ASP A 238 18.47 6.09 -3.90
C ASP A 238 19.45 6.85 -2.97
N LYS A 239 19.24 8.14 -2.77
CA LYS A 239 20.08 8.91 -1.86
C LYS A 239 19.89 8.46 -0.42
N SER A 240 20.98 8.58 0.36
CA SER A 240 20.93 8.34 1.79
C SER A 240 19.90 9.26 2.46
N SER A 241 19.16 8.73 3.39
CA SER A 241 18.20 9.52 4.18
C SER A 241 18.88 10.59 5.05
N SER A 242 20.16 10.43 5.39
CA SER A 242 20.96 11.46 6.08
C SER A 242 21.15 12.72 5.23
N GLU A 243 21.13 12.61 3.90
CA GLU A 243 21.20 13.77 3.00
C GLU A 243 19.88 14.57 2.97
N LEU A 244 18.78 14.03 3.52
CA LEU A 244 17.52 14.78 3.69
C LEU A 244 17.64 15.90 4.74
N GLU A 245 18.53 15.75 5.71
CA GLU A 245 18.76 16.77 6.75
C GLU A 245 19.49 17.99 6.18
N ASP A 246 20.27 17.78 5.11
CA ASP A 246 21.01 18.84 4.41
C ASP A 246 20.16 19.52 3.32
N VAL A 247 19.07 18.90 2.90
CA VAL A 247 18.11 19.50 1.96
C VAL A 247 17.36 20.59 2.70
N SER A 248 17.47 21.81 2.19
CA SER A 248 16.91 23.05 2.72
C SER A 248 15.59 22.84 3.48
N PRO A 249 15.38 23.47 4.64
CA PRO A 249 14.10 23.40 5.39
C PRO A 249 12.87 23.75 4.55
N GLU A 250 13.06 24.41 3.41
CA GLU A 250 12.02 24.75 2.43
C GLU A 250 11.54 23.54 1.62
N LEU A 251 12.36 22.50 1.50
CA LEU A 251 12.01 21.24 0.82
C LEU A 251 11.54 20.14 1.78
N THR A 252 11.85 20.26 3.06
CA THR A 252 11.20 19.44 4.09
C THR A 252 9.83 20.05 4.40
N PRO A 253 8.75 19.28 4.44
CA PRO A 253 7.48 19.85 4.85
C PRO A 253 7.72 20.49 6.22
N GLN A 254 7.21 21.67 6.43
CA GLN A 254 6.89 22.14 7.78
C GLN A 254 5.92 21.09 8.32
N ALA A 255 6.50 19.99 8.78
CA ALA A 255 5.77 19.00 9.55
C ALA A 255 5.27 19.78 10.75
N SER A 256 3.98 19.93 10.86
CA SER A 256 3.37 20.14 12.16
C SER A 256 4.15 19.30 13.17
N THR A 257 5.04 19.95 13.93
CA THR A 257 5.64 19.60 15.23
C THR A 257 6.04 18.16 15.57
N ASN A 258 5.90 17.18 14.67
CA ASN A 258 6.47 15.86 14.83
C ASN A 258 7.70 15.74 13.93
N SER A 259 8.87 16.05 14.53
CA SER A 259 10.19 15.83 13.96
C SER A 259 10.20 14.57 13.09
N LEU A 260 10.67 14.72 11.84
CA LEU A 260 11.10 13.62 10.98
C LEU A 260 12.10 12.77 11.78
N ARG A 261 11.60 11.80 12.54
CA ARG A 261 12.44 10.77 13.15
C ARG A 261 12.66 9.72 12.09
N LEU A 262 13.67 9.92 11.25
CA LEU A 262 14.22 8.84 10.46
C LEU A 262 14.55 7.69 11.41
N THR A 263 14.03 6.52 11.09
CA THR A 263 14.32 5.31 11.85
C THR A 263 15.59 4.66 11.28
N SER A 264 16.21 3.76 12.03
CA SER A 264 17.35 2.97 11.52
C SER A 264 17.04 2.17 10.25
N HIS A 265 15.76 2.02 9.90
CA HIS A 265 15.27 1.36 8.69
C HIS A 265 15.13 2.29 7.48
N ASP A 266 15.21 3.59 7.68
CA ASP A 266 15.08 4.61 6.63
C ASP A 266 16.46 4.94 6.03
N SER A 267 17.16 3.93 5.51
CA SER A 267 18.52 4.12 4.98
C SER A 267 18.58 4.96 3.70
N THR A 268 17.49 5.03 2.93
CA THR A 268 17.36 5.85 1.72
C THR A 268 16.04 6.61 1.70
N VAL A 269 15.93 7.61 0.80
CA VAL A 269 14.67 8.32 0.53
C VAL A 269 13.56 7.35 0.14
N PHE A 270 13.88 6.32 -0.65
CA PHE A 270 12.94 5.26 -1.00
C PHE A 270 12.39 4.56 0.25
N HIS A 271 13.25 4.13 1.18
CA HIS A 271 12.82 3.46 2.41
C HIS A 271 12.00 4.40 3.31
N ALA A 272 12.36 5.66 3.38
CA ALA A 272 11.58 6.65 4.14
C ALA A 272 10.16 6.85 3.56
N LEU A 273 10.00 6.81 2.23
CA LEU A 273 8.71 6.84 1.56
C LEU A 273 7.93 5.53 1.76
N GLN A 274 8.60 4.38 1.65
CA GLN A 274 8.04 3.05 1.88
C GLN A 274 7.51 2.89 3.30
N ASN A 275 8.26 3.38 4.29
CA ASN A 275 7.89 3.34 5.71
C ASN A 275 6.90 4.46 6.09
N HIS A 276 6.54 5.32 5.15
CA HIS A 276 5.70 6.49 5.38
C HIS A 276 6.27 7.51 6.38
N THR A 277 7.56 7.47 6.66
CA THR A 277 8.27 8.50 7.44
C THR A 277 8.24 9.83 6.68
N ILE A 278 8.41 9.76 5.35
CA ILE A 278 8.18 10.89 4.43
C ILE A 278 6.94 10.60 3.60
N ARG A 279 6.20 11.66 3.28
CA ARG A 279 5.00 11.54 2.41
C ARG A 279 4.94 12.70 1.44
N ALA A 280 4.56 12.41 0.20
CA ALA A 280 4.06 13.40 -0.76
C ALA A 280 2.52 13.41 -0.64
N SER A 281 1.98 14.42 0.03
CA SER A 281 0.57 14.43 0.42
C SER A 281 -0.22 15.52 -0.30
N TRP A 282 -1.07 15.12 -1.26
CA TRP A 282 -2.06 16.03 -1.86
C TRP A 282 -2.84 16.84 -0.81
N LYS A 283 -3.33 16.15 0.22
CA LYS A 283 -4.17 16.79 1.24
C LYS A 283 -3.41 17.88 2.00
N LEU A 284 -2.22 17.57 2.50
CA LEU A 284 -1.50 18.46 3.42
C LEU A 284 -0.71 19.53 2.69
N GLU A 285 -0.14 19.21 1.53
CA GLU A 285 0.81 20.11 0.85
C GLU A 285 0.15 20.94 -0.25
N VAL A 286 -1.00 20.52 -0.77
CA VAL A 286 -1.69 21.25 -1.85
C VAL A 286 -3.08 21.67 -1.41
N ARG A 287 -3.94 20.71 -1.09
CA ARG A 287 -5.37 20.99 -0.83
C ARG A 287 -5.59 21.94 0.34
N GLU A 288 -4.94 21.72 1.47
CA GLU A 288 -5.11 22.58 2.65
C GLU A 288 -4.56 24.01 2.44
N PRO A 289 -3.36 24.23 1.86
CA PRO A 289 -2.91 25.57 1.47
C PRO A 289 -3.88 26.25 0.48
N LEU A 290 -4.35 25.56 -0.56
CA LEU A 290 -5.32 26.14 -1.49
C LEU A 290 -6.63 26.54 -0.80
N ARG A 291 -7.11 25.75 0.18
CA ARG A 291 -8.30 26.12 0.98
C ARG A 291 -8.09 27.36 1.85
N GLN A 292 -6.87 27.63 2.28
CA GLN A 292 -6.55 28.85 3.02
C GLN A 292 -6.51 30.05 2.08
N ILE A 293 -5.91 29.92 0.89
CA ILE A 293 -5.84 30.97 -0.12
C ILE A 293 -7.25 31.35 -0.61
N PHE A 294 -8.06 30.35 -0.91
CA PHE A 294 -9.40 30.50 -1.45
C PHE A 294 -10.46 30.25 -0.33
N SER A 295 -10.30 30.93 0.80
CA SER A 295 -11.27 30.86 1.90
C SER A 295 -12.50 31.75 1.61
N GLY A 296 -13.70 31.20 1.80
CA GLY A 296 -14.96 31.90 1.60
C GLY A 296 -15.83 31.31 0.47
N GLY A 297 -17.14 31.60 0.53
CA GLY A 297 -18.14 31.01 -0.38
C GLY A 297 -17.91 31.39 -1.85
N THR A 298 -17.44 32.60 -2.13
CA THR A 298 -17.13 33.10 -3.49
C THR A 298 -16.14 32.20 -4.25
N TYR A 299 -15.20 31.57 -3.53
CA TYR A 299 -14.12 30.74 -4.11
C TYR A 299 -14.42 29.25 -4.09
N GLN A 300 -15.57 28.84 -3.58
CA GLN A 300 -15.96 27.44 -3.51
C GLN A 300 -15.87 26.72 -4.86
N PRO A 301 -16.30 27.30 -6.01
CA PRO A 301 -16.18 26.65 -7.31
C PRO A 301 -14.74 26.35 -7.71
N ILE A 302 -13.77 27.21 -7.34
CA ILE A 302 -12.34 26.98 -7.59
C ILE A 302 -11.87 25.71 -6.87
N LEU A 303 -12.22 25.57 -5.59
CA LEU A 303 -11.84 24.41 -4.78
C LEU A 303 -12.51 23.13 -5.27
N GLU A 304 -13.75 23.20 -5.72
CA GLU A 304 -14.47 22.08 -6.34
C GLU A 304 -13.79 21.65 -7.63
N GLN A 305 -13.40 22.59 -8.49
CA GLN A 305 -12.67 22.29 -9.72
C GLN A 305 -11.29 21.68 -9.43
N CYS A 306 -10.54 22.18 -8.45
CA CYS A 306 -9.29 21.55 -8.01
C CYS A 306 -9.49 20.09 -7.58
N ASN A 307 -10.58 19.78 -6.86
CA ASN A 307 -10.90 18.40 -6.48
C ASN A 307 -11.31 17.55 -7.68
N ALA A 308 -12.02 18.13 -8.67
CA ALA A 308 -12.38 17.45 -9.92
C ALA A 308 -11.13 17.08 -10.74
N ILE A 309 -10.22 18.04 -10.92
CA ILE A 309 -8.92 17.81 -11.59
C ILE A 309 -8.13 16.69 -10.87
N HIS A 310 -8.05 16.76 -9.53
CA HIS A 310 -7.40 15.70 -8.75
C HIS A 310 -8.01 14.32 -9.02
N GLN A 311 -9.33 14.22 -9.08
CA GLN A 311 -10.01 12.95 -9.38
C GLN A 311 -9.79 12.47 -10.82
N GLN A 312 -9.71 13.38 -11.78
CA GLN A 312 -9.49 13.03 -13.19
C GLN A 312 -8.07 12.54 -13.46
N VAL A 313 -7.07 13.22 -12.89
CA VAL A 313 -5.66 12.88 -13.13
C VAL A 313 -5.21 11.63 -12.39
N LEU A 314 -5.81 11.33 -11.23
CA LEU A 314 -5.43 10.16 -10.42
C LEU A 314 -6.36 8.95 -10.61
N LYS A 315 -7.30 9.03 -11.53
CA LYS A 315 -8.05 7.86 -12.04
C LYS A 315 -7.24 7.13 -13.09
#